data_7032403ef4a6072f051e09de0dd89a16
#
_entry.id   7032403ef4a6072f051e09de0dd89a16
#
_cell.length_a   1.000
_cell.length_b   1.000
_cell.length_c   1.000
_cell.angle_alpha   90.00
_cell.angle_beta   90.00
_cell.angle_gamma   90.00
#
_symmetry.space_group_name_H-M   'P 1'
#
loop_
_entity.id
_entity.type
_entity.pdbx_description
1 polymer ?
#
loop_
_entity_poly.entity_id
_entity_poly.type
_entity_poly.pdbx_seq_one_letter_code
_entity_poly.pdbx_strand_id
1 'polypeptide(L)'
;MIIEIEPTSETPIYLQLMFQIKRAVVTGELLSGDTLPSVRGLASELGVNMHTVNKAYNLLTDEEVLIKSTKGYSVQVADKRSISDRLKEEMKTKLET
;
A
#
# COMPACT_ATOMS: atom_id res chain seq x y z
N MET A 1 5.67 -1.85 11.22
CA MET A 1 4.30 -1.51 10.79
C MET A 1 3.29 -2.37 11.55
N ILE A 2 2.35 -1.71 12.18
CA ILE A 2 1.28 -2.41 12.89
C ILE A 2 -0.01 -2.22 12.11
N ILE A 3 -0.64 -3.33 11.73
CA ILE A 3 -1.90 -3.29 10.98
C ILE A 3 -3.01 -3.78 11.89
N GLU A 4 -4.02 -2.94 12.05
CA GLU A 4 -5.19 -3.27 12.85
C GLU A 4 -6.41 -3.38 11.93
N ILE A 5 -7.06 -4.53 11.96
CA ILE A 5 -8.23 -4.80 11.14
C ILE A 5 -9.48 -4.73 11.99
N GLU A 6 -10.50 -4.03 11.47
CA GLU A 6 -11.81 -3.92 12.08
C GLU A 6 -12.80 -4.76 11.26
N PRO A 7 -12.98 -6.05 11.59
CA PRO A 7 -13.82 -6.94 10.77
C PRO A 7 -15.28 -6.50 10.68
N THR A 8 -15.75 -5.76 11.68
CA THR A 8 -17.13 -5.28 11.73
C THR A 8 -17.34 -3.93 11.07
N SER A 9 -16.27 -3.33 10.57
CA SER A 9 -16.36 -2.05 9.87
C SER A 9 -17.05 -2.21 8.53
N GLU A 10 -17.75 -1.16 8.07
CA GLU A 10 -18.34 -1.12 6.73
C GLU A 10 -17.27 -1.06 5.65
N THR A 11 -16.06 -0.62 6.01
CA THR A 11 -14.95 -0.55 5.06
C THR A 11 -14.41 -1.96 4.81
N PRO A 12 -14.36 -2.40 3.54
CA PRO A 12 -13.80 -3.72 3.23
C PRO A 12 -12.37 -3.86 3.76
N ILE A 13 -12.03 -5.07 4.17
CA ILE A 13 -10.70 -5.33 4.76
C ILE A 13 -9.56 -4.95 3.83
N TYR A 14 -9.70 -5.22 2.51
CA TYR A 14 -8.62 -4.89 1.59
C TYR A 14 -8.36 -3.38 1.54
N LEU A 15 -9.40 -2.56 1.67
CA LEU A 15 -9.23 -1.10 1.72
C LEU A 15 -8.59 -0.66 3.02
N GLN A 16 -8.92 -1.31 4.13
CA GLN A 16 -8.27 -1.03 5.41
C GLN A 16 -6.78 -1.31 5.32
N LEU A 17 -6.40 -2.41 4.68
CA LEU A 17 -4.99 -2.77 4.47
C LEU A 17 -4.29 -1.73 3.60
N MET A 18 -4.90 -1.37 2.48
CA MET A 18 -4.33 -0.38 1.57
C MET A 18 -4.09 0.95 2.27
N PHE A 19 -5.09 1.41 2.99
CA PHE A 19 -5.01 2.68 3.71
C PHE A 19 -3.88 2.68 4.73
N GLN A 20 -3.77 1.62 5.51
CA GLN A 20 -2.73 1.54 6.54
C GLN A 20 -1.33 1.44 5.95
N ILE A 21 -1.17 0.70 4.86
CA ILE A 21 0.13 0.60 4.19
C ILE A 21 0.53 1.93 3.59
N LYS A 22 -0.39 2.61 2.90
CA LYS A 22 -0.13 3.93 2.35
C LYS A 22 0.26 4.92 3.44
N ARG A 23 -0.47 4.89 4.56
CA ARG A 23 -0.18 5.75 5.68
C ARG A 23 1.22 5.50 6.24
N ALA A 24 1.60 4.23 6.36
CA ALA A 24 2.93 3.87 6.85
C ALA A 24 4.04 4.40 5.93
N VAL A 25 3.80 4.38 4.62
CA VAL A 25 4.74 4.94 3.65
C VAL A 25 4.83 6.46 3.80
N VAL A 26 3.69 7.12 3.91
CA VAL A 26 3.65 8.58 4.01
C VAL A 26 4.29 9.06 5.32
N THR A 27 4.05 8.36 6.42
CA THR A 27 4.58 8.74 7.73
C THR A 27 6.05 8.32 7.94
N GLY A 28 6.59 7.54 7.02
CA GLY A 28 7.98 7.09 7.13
C GLY A 28 8.18 5.83 7.95
N GLU A 29 7.12 5.17 8.40
CA GLU A 29 7.23 3.87 9.06
C GLU A 29 7.75 2.81 8.09
N LEU A 30 7.34 2.91 6.83
CA LEU A 30 7.87 2.09 5.75
C LEU A 30 8.69 2.97 4.83
N LEU A 31 9.92 2.58 4.60
CA LEU A 31 10.83 3.31 3.74
C LEU A 31 10.91 2.64 2.37
N SER A 32 11.32 3.41 1.36
CA SER A 32 11.53 2.87 0.01
C SER A 32 12.48 1.67 0.09
N GLY A 33 12.08 0.59 -0.53
CA GLY A 33 12.86 -0.64 -0.54
C GLY A 33 12.58 -1.59 0.62
N ASP A 34 11.83 -1.16 1.63
CA ASP A 34 11.46 -2.06 2.73
C ASP A 34 10.62 -3.21 2.22
N THR A 35 10.92 -4.41 2.70
CA THR A 35 10.19 -5.61 2.33
C THR A 35 8.94 -5.76 3.20
N LEU A 36 7.84 -6.12 2.55
CA LEU A 36 6.58 -6.39 3.25
C LEU A 36 6.45 -7.88 3.53
N PRO A 37 5.63 -8.27 4.51
CA PRO A 37 5.33 -9.68 4.73
C PRO A 37 4.73 -10.30 3.47
N SER A 38 4.90 -11.60 3.30
CA SER A 38 4.26 -12.31 2.20
C SER A 38 2.74 -12.25 2.35
N VAL A 39 2.03 -12.41 1.23
CA VAL A 39 0.57 -12.44 1.25
C VAL A 39 0.06 -13.47 2.26
N ARG A 40 0.60 -14.68 2.18
CA ARG A 40 0.21 -15.76 3.06
C ARG A 40 0.57 -15.47 4.52
N GLY A 41 1.75 -14.94 4.75
CA GLY A 41 2.21 -14.61 6.10
C GLY A 41 1.35 -13.55 6.74
N LEU A 42 1.05 -12.48 6.02
CA LEU A 42 0.24 -11.40 6.56
C LEU A 42 -1.21 -11.86 6.78
N ALA A 43 -1.77 -12.64 5.84
CA ALA A 43 -3.11 -13.18 6.00
C ALA A 43 -3.22 -14.04 7.26
N SER A 44 -2.21 -14.88 7.49
CA SER A 44 -2.17 -15.72 8.68
C SER A 44 -2.07 -14.90 9.96
N GLU A 45 -1.20 -13.90 9.95
CA GLU A 45 -0.99 -13.02 11.09
C GLU A 45 -2.25 -12.25 11.47
N LEU A 46 -2.97 -11.75 10.47
CA LEU A 46 -4.17 -10.95 10.68
C LEU A 46 -5.44 -11.79 10.82
N GLY A 47 -5.37 -13.08 10.51
CA GLY A 47 -6.55 -13.93 10.54
C GLY A 47 -7.54 -13.61 9.43
N VAL A 48 -7.08 -13.16 8.28
CA VAL A 48 -7.93 -12.81 7.14
C VAL A 48 -7.65 -13.73 5.96
N ASN A 49 -8.52 -13.66 4.97
CA ASN A 49 -8.38 -14.47 3.76
C ASN A 49 -7.16 -14.00 2.96
N MET A 50 -6.38 -14.96 2.48
CA MET A 50 -5.21 -14.69 1.65
C MET A 50 -5.56 -13.88 0.39
N HIS A 51 -6.72 -14.14 -0.19
CA HIS A 51 -7.16 -13.39 -1.39
C HIS A 51 -7.40 -11.92 -1.09
N THR A 52 -7.82 -11.60 0.13
CA THR A 52 -8.01 -10.22 0.57
C THR A 52 -6.69 -9.48 0.60
N VAL A 53 -5.66 -10.10 1.17
CA VAL A 53 -4.32 -9.50 1.22
C VAL A 53 -3.75 -9.37 -0.19
N ASN A 54 -3.92 -10.39 -1.00
CA ASN A 54 -3.44 -10.37 -2.38
C ASN A 54 -4.07 -9.23 -3.17
N LYS A 55 -5.37 -9.02 -3.01
CA LYS A 55 -6.07 -7.93 -3.66
C LYS A 55 -5.50 -6.57 -3.26
N ALA A 56 -5.29 -6.37 -1.95
CA ALA A 56 -4.71 -5.13 -1.45
C ALA A 56 -3.32 -4.89 -2.03
N TYR A 57 -2.46 -5.90 -2.01
CA TYR A 57 -1.10 -5.78 -2.52
C TYR A 57 -1.08 -5.51 -4.04
N ASN A 58 -1.94 -6.17 -4.79
CA ASN A 58 -2.00 -5.96 -6.24
C ASN A 58 -2.46 -4.54 -6.57
N LEU A 59 -3.45 -4.03 -5.85
CA LEU A 59 -3.92 -2.66 -6.07
C LEU A 59 -2.85 -1.64 -5.69
N LEU A 60 -2.12 -1.89 -4.60
CA LEU A 60 -1.02 -1.01 -4.20
C LEU A 60 0.11 -1.04 -5.22
N THR A 61 0.35 -2.19 -5.84
CA THR A 61 1.32 -2.31 -6.92
C THR A 61 0.88 -1.52 -8.15
N ASP A 62 -0.41 -1.58 -8.49
CA ASP A 62 -0.97 -0.80 -9.59
C ASP A 62 -0.85 0.71 -9.33
N GLU A 63 -0.95 1.11 -8.08
CA GLU A 63 -0.79 2.52 -7.69
C GLU A 63 0.67 2.92 -7.51
N GLU A 64 1.59 2.01 -7.79
CA GLU A 64 3.03 2.24 -7.66
C GLU A 64 3.51 2.51 -6.23
N VAL A 65 2.71 2.10 -5.25
CA VAL A 65 3.13 2.16 -3.84
C VAL A 65 4.04 0.97 -3.53
N LEU A 66 3.73 -0.19 -4.09
CA LEU A 66 4.52 -1.40 -3.92
C LEU A 66 5.08 -1.86 -5.26
N ILE A 67 6.14 -2.65 -5.17
CA ILE A 67 6.70 -3.33 -6.33
C ILE A 67 6.80 -4.82 -6.01
N LYS A 68 6.43 -5.65 -6.98
CA LYS A 68 6.52 -7.10 -6.85
C LYS A 68 7.80 -7.59 -7.50
N SER A 69 8.52 -8.44 -6.79
CA SER A 69 9.73 -9.08 -7.31
C SER A 69 9.67 -10.57 -7.02
N THR A 70 10.71 -11.30 -7.44
CA THR A 70 10.81 -12.73 -7.14
C THR A 70 10.89 -13.00 -5.64
N LYS A 71 11.28 -12.02 -4.87
CA LYS A 71 11.39 -12.12 -3.40
C LYS A 71 10.13 -11.71 -2.68
N GLY A 72 9.10 -11.25 -3.40
CA GLY A 72 7.84 -10.82 -2.81
C GLY A 72 7.57 -9.34 -3.07
N TYR A 73 6.89 -8.71 -2.13
CA TYR A 73 6.51 -7.29 -2.26
C TYR A 73 7.39 -6.40 -1.39
N SER A 74 7.73 -5.24 -1.93
CA SER A 74 8.47 -4.24 -1.18
C SER A 74 7.94 -2.86 -1.53
N VAL A 75 8.32 -1.86 -0.71
CA VAL A 75 7.92 -0.48 -0.97
C VAL A 75 8.65 0.01 -2.21
N GLN A 76 7.92 0.67 -3.12
CA GLN A 76 8.48 1.21 -4.35
C GLN A 76 9.67 2.12 -4.01
N VAL A 77 10.72 2.02 -4.82
CA VAL A 77 11.95 2.78 -4.59
C VAL A 77 11.74 4.28 -4.79
N ALA A 78 10.74 4.68 -5.56
CA ALA A 78 10.39 6.09 -5.68
C ALA A 78 10.00 6.60 -4.29
N ASP A 79 10.56 7.71 -3.86
CA ASP A 79 10.25 8.23 -2.55
C ASP A 79 8.82 8.81 -2.49
N LYS A 80 8.36 9.11 -1.29
CA LYS A 80 7.01 9.62 -1.09
C LYS A 80 6.77 11.00 -1.73
N ARG A 81 7.84 11.70 -2.07
CA ARG A 81 7.74 12.96 -2.81
C ARG A 81 7.22 12.71 -4.22
N SER A 82 7.65 11.62 -4.85
CA SER A 82 7.23 11.29 -6.21
C SER A 82 5.72 11.22 -6.32
N ILE A 83 5.06 10.61 -5.34
CA ILE A 83 3.60 10.50 -5.34
C ILE A 83 2.96 11.86 -5.17
N SER A 84 3.45 12.65 -4.22
CA SER A 84 2.96 14.01 -3.98
C SER A 84 3.19 14.90 -5.20
N ASP A 85 4.37 14.80 -5.81
CA ASP A 85 4.71 15.61 -6.96
C ASP A 85 3.84 15.28 -8.16
N ARG A 86 3.56 14.01 -8.38
CA ARG A 86 2.63 13.60 -9.45
C ARG A 86 1.25 14.20 -9.27
N LEU A 87 0.74 14.18 -8.05
CA LEU A 87 -0.55 14.77 -7.74
C LEU A 87 -0.54 16.27 -7.98
N LYS A 88 0.54 16.94 -7.59
CA LYS A 88 0.69 18.37 -7.82
C LYS A 88 0.75 18.70 -9.30
N GLU A 89 1.48 17.89 -10.07
CA GLU A 89 1.58 18.09 -11.52
C GLU A 89 0.23 17.91 -12.21
N GLU A 90 -0.53 16.89 -11.80
CA GLU A 90 -1.86 16.68 -12.33
C GLU A 90 -2.77 17.85 -12.03
N MET A 91 -2.68 18.38 -10.83
CA MET A 91 -3.46 19.56 -10.44
C MET A 91 -3.05 20.78 -11.24
N LYS A 92 -1.75 20.98 -11.45
CA LYS A 92 -1.26 22.09 -12.27
C LYS A 92 -1.77 21.98 -13.69
N THR A 93 -1.68 20.80 -14.29
CA THR A 93 -2.15 20.57 -15.65
C THR A 93 -3.62 20.93 -15.78
N LYS A 94 -4.42 20.55 -14.80
CA LYS A 94 -5.85 20.88 -14.81
C LYS A 94 -6.09 22.37 -14.66
N LEU A 95 -5.27 23.06 -13.89
CA LEU A 95 -5.41 24.48 -13.68
C LEU A 95 -4.97 25.29 -14.89
N GLU A 96 -4.02 24.78 -15.67
CA GLU A 96 -3.51 25.46 -16.85
C GLU A 96 -4.43 25.29 -18.08
N THR A 97 -5.29 24.32 -18.03
CA THR A 97 -6.24 24.08 -19.13
C THR A 97 -7.60 24.65 -18.79
#